data_22c8435d95a7278673039e8d0bf22ed5
#
_entry.id   22c8435d95a7278673039e8d0bf22ed5
#
_cell.length_a   1.000
_cell.length_b   1.000
_cell.length_c   1.000
_cell.angle_alpha   90.00
_cell.angle_beta   90.00
_cell.angle_gamma   90.00
#
_symmetry.space_group_name_H-M   'P 1'
#
loop_
_entity.id
_entity.type
_entity.pdbx_description
1 polymer ?
#
loop_
_entity_poly.entity_id
_entity_poly.type
_entity_poly.pdbx_seq_one_letter_code
_entity_poly.pdbx_strand_id
1 'polypeptide(L)'
;EEARDEEVKANPEMLTKSRLLKMLVKKQYVKLREVTEEEQPADLAELLEELDENNRLVVFRLLKKEVATEAFAYMSDEARDDLVNAFSDVELVSAIEEMSLDDAADLLEDMPAGVVKRVLEKSSKQTRESLNKLLNYPESSAGSLMTPEYVRLRKEMNVSDALAAIRRQGENAETVYTNYVVERNRLLGVVSARSLLLADPQTPIADIMDDNVVAVKVTDDQEYVAREMQRYDFTAMPVLDNEGM
;
A
#
# COMPACT_ATOMS: atom_id res chain seq x y z
N GLU A 1 -24.35 -11.30 10.75
CA GLU A 1 -24.41 -12.77 11.01
C GLU A 1 -25.50 -13.45 10.19
N GLU A 2 -26.81 -13.06 10.29
CA GLU A 2 -27.90 -13.68 9.53
C GLU A 2 -27.76 -13.55 8.00
N ALA A 3 -27.29 -12.44 7.48
CA ALA A 3 -27.07 -12.24 6.04
C ALA A 3 -25.91 -13.10 5.50
N ARG A 4 -24.83 -13.26 6.25
CA ARG A 4 -23.70 -14.14 5.91
C ARG A 4 -24.07 -15.62 5.98
N ASP A 5 -24.91 -16.00 6.94
CA ASP A 5 -25.43 -17.39 7.04
C ASP A 5 -26.35 -17.77 5.86
N GLU A 6 -27.01 -16.79 5.24
CA GLU A 6 -27.80 -17.01 4.02
C GLU A 6 -26.89 -17.13 2.77
N GLU A 7 -25.82 -16.34 2.65
CA GLU A 7 -24.83 -16.45 1.58
C GLU A 7 -24.04 -17.76 1.63
N VAL A 8 -23.66 -18.21 2.82
CA VAL A 8 -22.98 -19.51 3.03
C VAL A 8 -23.84 -20.70 2.56
N LYS A 9 -25.19 -20.59 2.65
CA LYS A 9 -26.09 -21.61 2.11
C LYS A 9 -26.17 -21.58 0.59
N ALA A 10 -25.87 -20.45 -0.02
CA ALA A 10 -25.88 -20.27 -1.48
C ALA A 10 -24.53 -20.64 -2.14
N ASN A 11 -23.40 -20.57 -1.42
CA ASN A 11 -22.08 -20.94 -1.91
C ASN A 11 -21.30 -21.79 -0.90
N PRO A 12 -21.34 -23.15 -1.00
CA PRO A 12 -20.67 -24.06 -0.07
C PRO A 12 -19.13 -23.97 -0.11
N GLU A 13 -18.56 -23.26 -1.06
CA GLU A 13 -17.11 -23.04 -1.19
C GLU A 13 -16.63 -21.78 -0.46
N MET A 14 -17.52 -20.89 -0.05
CA MET A 14 -17.19 -19.66 0.66
C MET A 14 -16.39 -19.93 1.94
N LEU A 15 -15.31 -19.16 2.14
CA LEU A 15 -14.50 -19.25 3.33
C LEU A 15 -15.26 -18.63 4.52
N THR A 16 -15.27 -19.33 5.65
CA THR A 16 -15.95 -18.88 6.88
C THR A 16 -15.08 -19.17 8.09
N LYS A 17 -15.30 -18.41 9.18
CA LYS A 17 -14.69 -18.68 10.50
C LYS A 17 -14.76 -20.17 10.90
N SER A 18 -15.94 -20.78 10.78
CA SER A 18 -16.12 -22.20 11.12
C SER A 18 -15.30 -23.14 10.26
N ARG A 19 -15.13 -22.80 8.97
CA ARG A 19 -14.31 -23.57 8.02
C ARG A 19 -12.83 -23.43 8.35
N LEU A 20 -12.34 -22.22 8.63
CA LEU A 20 -10.98 -21.97 9.08
C LEU A 20 -10.63 -22.73 10.36
N LEU A 21 -11.48 -22.62 11.39
CA LEU A 21 -11.29 -23.33 12.66
C LEU A 21 -11.27 -24.84 12.48
N LYS A 22 -12.16 -25.41 11.63
CA LYS A 22 -12.14 -26.85 11.31
C LYS A 22 -10.85 -27.27 10.61
N MET A 23 -10.28 -26.43 9.73
CA MET A 23 -9.00 -26.71 9.07
C MET A 23 -7.84 -26.69 10.07
N LEU A 24 -7.82 -25.71 11.00
CA LEU A 24 -6.84 -25.64 12.07
C LEU A 24 -6.86 -26.89 12.96
N VAL A 25 -8.04 -27.25 13.46
CA VAL A 25 -8.22 -28.45 14.30
C VAL A 25 -7.78 -29.73 13.58
N LYS A 26 -8.06 -29.82 12.28
CA LYS A 26 -7.64 -30.98 11.44
C LYS A 26 -6.22 -30.86 10.93
N LYS A 27 -5.46 -29.80 11.27
CA LYS A 27 -4.09 -29.52 10.81
C LYS A 27 -3.95 -29.52 9.29
N GLN A 28 -4.98 -29.05 8.58
CA GLN A 28 -5.02 -28.98 7.11
C GLN A 28 -4.38 -27.68 6.61
N TYR A 29 -3.14 -27.42 6.99
CA TYR A 29 -2.44 -26.14 6.76
C TYR A 29 -2.23 -25.81 5.28
N VAL A 30 -1.94 -26.82 4.44
CA VAL A 30 -1.78 -26.62 2.99
C VAL A 30 -3.10 -26.17 2.37
N LYS A 31 -4.20 -26.85 2.70
CA LYS A 31 -5.53 -26.47 2.19
C LYS A 31 -5.99 -25.12 2.72
N LEU A 32 -5.66 -24.78 3.97
CA LEU A 32 -5.94 -23.48 4.54
C LEU A 32 -5.25 -22.38 3.72
N ARG A 33 -3.96 -22.56 3.42
CA ARG A 33 -3.19 -21.63 2.59
C ARG A 33 -3.79 -21.47 1.19
N GLU A 34 -4.16 -22.57 0.54
CA GLU A 34 -4.78 -22.54 -0.79
C GLU A 34 -6.08 -21.75 -0.81
N VAL A 35 -6.99 -22.00 0.13
CA VAL A 35 -8.29 -21.32 0.15
C VAL A 35 -8.20 -19.85 0.57
N THR A 36 -7.22 -19.47 1.37
CA THR A 36 -7.01 -18.05 1.74
C THR A 36 -6.38 -17.23 0.63
N GLU A 37 -5.66 -17.87 -0.30
CA GLU A 37 -5.10 -17.21 -1.50
C GLU A 37 -6.17 -16.82 -2.52
N GLU A 38 -7.34 -17.44 -2.47
CA GLU A 38 -8.45 -17.17 -3.39
C GLU A 38 -9.40 -16.10 -2.85
N GLU A 39 -9.28 -15.72 -1.57
CA GLU A 39 -10.14 -14.71 -0.94
C GLU A 39 -9.67 -13.29 -1.25
N GLN A 40 -10.62 -12.34 -1.26
CA GLN A 40 -10.27 -10.93 -1.33
C GLN A 40 -9.62 -10.47 -0.02
N PRO A 41 -8.60 -9.61 -0.06
CA PRO A 41 -7.88 -9.18 1.14
C PRO A 41 -8.79 -8.57 2.23
N ALA A 42 -9.78 -7.77 1.84
CA ALA A 42 -10.74 -7.18 2.78
C ALA A 42 -11.61 -8.24 3.47
N ASP A 43 -12.13 -9.22 2.72
CA ASP A 43 -12.96 -10.31 3.28
C ASP A 43 -12.13 -11.22 4.19
N LEU A 44 -10.87 -11.44 3.83
CA LEU A 44 -9.93 -12.20 4.66
C LEU A 44 -9.60 -11.48 5.97
N ALA A 45 -9.42 -10.15 5.93
CA ALA A 45 -9.22 -9.34 7.13
C ALA A 45 -10.40 -9.45 8.08
N GLU A 46 -11.64 -9.30 7.60
CA GLU A 46 -12.85 -9.48 8.41
C GLU A 46 -12.91 -10.89 9.04
N LEU A 47 -12.60 -11.94 8.28
CA LEU A 47 -12.57 -13.31 8.78
C LEU A 47 -11.50 -13.52 9.85
N LEU A 48 -10.34 -12.88 9.72
CA LEU A 48 -9.26 -12.93 10.72
C LEU A 48 -9.70 -12.23 12.02
N GLU A 49 -10.38 -11.10 11.92
CA GLU A 49 -10.90 -10.35 13.08
C GLU A 49 -11.98 -11.11 13.85
N GLU A 50 -12.78 -11.94 13.17
CA GLU A 50 -13.74 -12.82 13.84
C GLU A 50 -13.09 -13.92 14.70
N LEU A 51 -11.82 -14.24 14.48
CA LEU A 51 -11.09 -15.25 15.25
C LEU A 51 -10.64 -14.67 16.61
N ASP A 52 -10.46 -15.54 17.59
CA ASP A 52 -9.73 -15.16 18.81
C ASP A 52 -8.23 -14.94 18.50
N GLU A 53 -7.56 -14.17 19.38
CA GLU A 53 -6.16 -13.75 19.20
C GLU A 53 -5.21 -14.89 18.82
N ASN A 54 -5.33 -16.04 19.50
CA ASN A 54 -4.45 -17.18 19.25
C ASN A 54 -4.70 -17.81 17.86
N ASN A 55 -5.95 -18.03 17.49
CA ASN A 55 -6.31 -18.59 16.20
C ASN A 55 -6.01 -17.60 15.07
N ARG A 56 -6.26 -16.29 15.27
CA ARG A 56 -5.89 -15.21 14.35
C ARG A 56 -4.41 -15.26 14.04
N LEU A 57 -3.56 -15.26 15.06
CA LEU A 57 -2.11 -15.32 14.91
C LEU A 57 -1.64 -16.58 14.17
N VAL A 58 -2.21 -17.75 14.52
CA VAL A 58 -1.85 -19.01 13.84
C VAL A 58 -2.25 -19.00 12.38
N VAL A 59 -3.47 -18.54 12.05
CA VAL A 59 -3.92 -18.44 10.65
C VAL A 59 -3.03 -17.45 9.92
N PHE A 60 -2.80 -16.26 10.48
CA PHE A 60 -1.98 -15.21 9.86
C PHE A 60 -0.56 -15.70 9.52
N ARG A 61 0.09 -16.45 10.41
CA ARG A 61 1.41 -17.06 10.16
C ARG A 61 1.41 -18.15 9.08
N LEU A 62 0.25 -18.71 8.77
CA LEU A 62 0.09 -19.72 7.71
C LEU A 62 -0.18 -19.12 6.34
N LEU A 63 -0.60 -17.84 6.26
CA LEU A 63 -0.83 -17.15 5.01
C LEU A 63 0.45 -17.06 4.18
N LYS A 64 0.30 -16.96 2.87
CA LYS A 64 1.40 -16.46 2.04
C LYS A 64 1.68 -15.02 2.40
N LYS A 65 2.89 -14.60 2.24
CA LYS A 65 3.42 -13.32 2.66
C LYS A 65 2.69 -12.16 2.00
N GLU A 66 2.48 -12.24 0.70
CA GLU A 66 1.75 -11.26 -0.08
C GLU A 66 0.29 -11.12 0.41
N VAL A 67 -0.39 -12.25 0.60
CA VAL A 67 -1.78 -12.29 1.11
C VAL A 67 -1.87 -11.74 2.54
N ALA A 68 -0.88 -12.07 3.38
CA ALA A 68 -0.83 -11.58 4.76
C ALA A 68 -0.65 -10.05 4.81
N THR A 69 0.23 -9.50 3.97
CA THR A 69 0.48 -8.06 3.88
C THR A 69 -0.76 -7.30 3.42
N GLU A 70 -1.40 -7.78 2.35
CA GLU A 70 -2.63 -7.16 1.84
C GLU A 70 -3.78 -7.24 2.85
N ALA A 71 -4.01 -8.40 3.48
CA ALA A 71 -5.07 -8.54 4.49
C ALA A 71 -4.80 -7.67 5.71
N PHE A 72 -3.54 -7.53 6.13
CA PHE A 72 -3.15 -6.72 7.28
C PHE A 72 -3.52 -5.23 7.09
N ALA A 73 -3.37 -4.69 5.89
CA ALA A 73 -3.72 -3.31 5.56
C ALA A 73 -5.24 -3.02 5.72
N TYR A 74 -6.10 -4.04 5.58
CA TYR A 74 -7.55 -3.92 5.76
C TYR A 74 -8.04 -4.19 7.20
N MET A 75 -7.16 -4.63 8.11
CA MET A 75 -7.55 -4.92 9.49
C MET A 75 -7.75 -3.65 10.31
N SER A 76 -8.62 -3.72 11.33
CA SER A 76 -8.78 -2.66 12.33
C SER A 76 -7.51 -2.47 13.17
N ASP A 77 -7.33 -1.28 13.74
CA ASP A 77 -6.19 -0.94 14.58
C ASP A 77 -6.02 -1.92 15.75
N GLU A 78 -7.13 -2.31 16.42
CA GLU A 78 -7.10 -3.26 17.53
C GLU A 78 -6.57 -4.63 17.10
N ALA A 79 -7.02 -5.13 15.95
CA ALA A 79 -6.58 -6.43 15.45
C ALA A 79 -5.12 -6.41 14.94
N ARG A 80 -4.68 -5.28 14.37
CA ARG A 80 -3.28 -5.05 14.00
C ARG A 80 -2.38 -5.03 15.23
N ASP A 81 -2.76 -4.27 16.26
CA ASP A 81 -2.01 -4.19 17.52
C ASP A 81 -1.82 -5.54 18.18
N ASP A 82 -2.87 -6.38 18.23
CA ASP A 82 -2.80 -7.73 18.76
C ASP A 82 -1.76 -8.57 18.03
N LEU A 83 -1.78 -8.53 16.69
CA LEU A 83 -0.82 -9.27 15.85
C LEU A 83 0.61 -8.74 16.03
N VAL A 84 0.77 -7.42 16.03
CA VAL A 84 2.08 -6.75 16.20
C VAL A 84 2.71 -7.12 17.55
N ASN A 85 1.91 -7.09 18.63
CA ASN A 85 2.38 -7.45 19.97
C ASN A 85 2.75 -8.94 20.10
N ALA A 86 2.14 -9.79 19.27
CA ALA A 86 2.42 -11.23 19.26
C ALA A 86 3.58 -11.62 18.32
N PHE A 87 4.03 -10.69 17.45
CA PHE A 87 5.14 -10.96 16.53
C PHE A 87 6.51 -10.78 17.20
N SER A 88 7.45 -11.60 16.75
CA SER A 88 8.86 -11.35 17.01
C SER A 88 9.37 -10.18 16.16
N ASP A 89 10.45 -9.51 16.61
CA ASP A 89 11.11 -8.46 15.83
C ASP A 89 11.47 -8.88 14.39
N VAL A 90 11.77 -10.15 14.17
CA VAL A 90 12.11 -10.68 12.84
C VAL A 90 10.87 -10.73 11.93
N GLU A 91 9.73 -11.12 12.47
CA GLU A 91 8.46 -11.15 11.74
C GLU A 91 8.01 -9.73 11.39
N LEU A 92 8.12 -8.78 12.36
CA LEU A 92 7.81 -7.38 12.12
C LEU A 92 8.69 -6.75 11.04
N VAL A 93 10.00 -6.93 11.11
CA VAL A 93 10.92 -6.44 10.06
C VAL A 93 10.56 -7.02 8.70
N SER A 94 10.25 -8.32 8.64
CA SER A 94 9.87 -8.95 7.39
C SER A 94 8.57 -8.39 6.82
N ALA A 95 7.56 -8.10 7.66
CA ALA A 95 6.32 -7.47 7.24
C ALA A 95 6.57 -6.05 6.70
N ILE A 96 7.29 -5.24 7.46
CA ILE A 96 7.65 -3.85 7.09
C ILE A 96 8.42 -3.78 5.75
N GLU A 97 9.30 -4.73 5.49
CA GLU A 97 10.08 -4.75 4.22
C GLU A 97 9.22 -5.09 2.98
N GLU A 98 8.00 -5.55 3.18
CA GLU A 98 7.09 -5.98 2.12
C GLU A 98 5.86 -5.12 1.95
N MET A 99 5.53 -4.32 2.96
CA MET A 99 4.46 -3.34 2.88
C MET A 99 4.86 -2.18 1.97
N SER A 100 3.86 -1.46 1.44
CA SER A 100 4.09 -0.13 0.91
C SER A 100 4.68 0.78 1.99
N LEU A 101 5.46 1.80 1.61
CA LEU A 101 6.18 2.62 2.58
C LEU A 101 5.26 3.49 3.43
N ASP A 102 4.12 3.91 2.90
CA ASP A 102 3.07 4.65 3.61
C ASP A 102 2.35 3.76 4.64
N ASP A 103 1.88 2.57 4.23
CA ASP A 103 1.29 1.59 5.17
C ASP A 103 2.27 1.19 6.29
N ALA A 104 3.54 1.01 5.95
CA ALA A 104 4.58 0.71 6.93
C ALA A 104 4.84 1.88 7.88
N ALA A 105 4.73 3.13 7.41
CA ALA A 105 4.86 4.32 8.26
C ALA A 105 3.67 4.43 9.21
N ASP A 106 2.44 4.30 8.71
CA ASP A 106 1.21 4.33 9.51
C ASP A 106 1.25 3.26 10.62
N LEU A 107 1.65 2.03 10.25
CA LEU A 107 1.80 0.96 11.23
C LEU A 107 2.83 1.30 12.32
N LEU A 108 3.94 1.94 11.96
CA LEU A 108 4.99 2.30 12.92
C LEU A 108 4.58 3.48 13.81
N GLU A 109 3.74 4.41 13.34
CA GLU A 109 3.23 5.53 14.14
C GLU A 109 2.43 5.05 15.34
N ASP A 110 1.66 3.97 15.19
CA ASP A 110 0.84 3.37 16.25
C ASP A 110 1.66 2.52 17.24
N MET A 111 2.94 2.22 16.94
CA MET A 111 3.77 1.36 17.78
C MET A 111 4.51 2.09 18.88
N PRO A 112 4.77 1.44 20.03
CA PRO A 112 5.65 2.00 21.06
C PRO A 112 7.06 2.33 20.51
N ALA A 113 7.59 3.52 20.84
CA ALA A 113 8.87 4.02 20.31
C ALA A 113 10.04 3.02 20.43
N GLY A 114 10.03 2.16 21.45
CA GLY A 114 11.03 1.10 21.63
C GLY A 114 10.93 -0.01 20.57
N VAL A 115 9.73 -0.31 20.09
CA VAL A 115 9.48 -1.28 19.00
C VAL A 115 9.92 -0.67 17.68
N VAL A 116 9.45 0.55 17.39
CA VAL A 116 9.81 1.31 16.18
C VAL A 116 11.33 1.36 16.01
N LYS A 117 12.05 1.74 17.06
CA LYS A 117 13.52 1.80 17.04
C LYS A 117 14.14 0.44 16.66
N ARG A 118 13.71 -0.65 17.29
CA ARG A 118 14.26 -1.98 17.03
C ARG A 118 13.96 -2.45 15.61
N VAL A 119 12.76 -2.19 15.11
CA VAL A 119 12.35 -2.53 13.74
C VAL A 119 13.21 -1.75 12.74
N LEU A 120 13.30 -0.43 12.86
CA LEU A 120 14.10 0.42 11.98
C LEU A 120 15.60 0.07 12.01
N GLU A 121 16.17 -0.27 13.17
CA GLU A 121 17.57 -0.71 13.29
C GLU A 121 17.86 -2.00 12.51
N LYS A 122 16.87 -2.89 12.41
CA LYS A 122 16.99 -4.20 11.74
C LYS A 122 16.54 -4.19 10.28
N SER A 123 15.80 -3.18 9.86
CA SER A 123 15.35 -3.00 8.47
C SER A 123 16.52 -2.64 7.54
N SER A 124 16.32 -2.83 6.24
CA SER A 124 17.27 -2.43 5.22
C SER A 124 17.58 -0.93 5.32
N LYS A 125 18.76 -0.54 4.83
CA LYS A 125 19.14 0.88 4.84
C LYS A 125 18.15 1.74 4.05
N GLN A 126 17.67 1.24 2.92
CA GLN A 126 16.74 1.96 2.05
C GLN A 126 15.38 2.17 2.74
N THR A 127 14.77 1.10 3.25
CA THR A 127 13.50 1.14 3.97
C THR A 127 13.59 2.07 5.17
N ARG A 128 14.64 1.94 6.00
CA ARG A 128 14.86 2.80 7.16
C ARG A 128 14.98 4.28 6.81
N GLU A 129 15.71 4.64 5.76
CA GLU A 129 15.87 6.04 5.32
C GLU A 129 14.53 6.61 4.83
N SER A 130 13.74 5.82 4.09
CA SER A 130 12.42 6.21 3.59
C SER A 130 11.42 6.37 4.73
N LEU A 131 11.31 5.39 5.62
CA LEU A 131 10.40 5.44 6.77
C LEU A 131 10.76 6.58 7.74
N ASN A 132 12.04 6.79 8.05
CA ASN A 132 12.45 7.93 8.87
C ASN A 132 12.07 9.27 8.23
N LYS A 133 12.04 9.38 6.90
CA LYS A 133 11.58 10.59 6.23
C LYS A 133 10.09 10.79 6.40
N LEU A 134 9.27 9.76 6.22
CA LEU A 134 7.81 9.81 6.38
C LEU A 134 7.43 10.13 7.83
N LEU A 135 7.96 9.39 8.80
CA LEU A 135 7.72 9.55 10.24
C LEU A 135 8.17 10.92 10.82
N ASN A 136 8.94 11.70 10.08
CA ASN A 136 9.34 13.05 10.50
C ASN A 136 8.40 14.16 9.99
N TYR A 137 7.42 13.85 9.14
CA TYR A 137 6.41 14.83 8.77
C TYR A 137 5.38 15.02 9.90
N PRO A 138 4.76 16.21 10.00
CA PRO A 138 3.69 16.43 10.98
C PRO A 138 2.51 15.48 10.71
N GLU A 139 1.92 14.93 11.76
CA GLU A 139 0.68 14.17 11.69
C GLU A 139 -0.40 14.92 10.90
N SER A 140 -1.21 14.20 10.14
CA SER A 140 -2.29 14.76 9.29
C SER A 140 -1.80 15.74 8.22
N SER A 141 -0.52 15.75 7.89
CA SER A 141 0.01 16.53 6.77
C SER A 141 0.05 15.70 5.48
N ALA A 142 0.08 16.35 4.32
CA ALA A 142 0.29 15.65 3.04
C ALA A 142 1.57 14.80 3.03
N GLY A 143 2.60 15.22 3.76
CA GLY A 143 3.87 14.52 3.85
C GLY A 143 3.81 13.23 4.64
N SER A 144 2.97 13.15 5.71
CA SER A 144 2.80 11.91 6.48
C SER A 144 1.92 10.89 5.73
N LEU A 145 0.99 11.36 4.90
CA LEU A 145 0.03 10.51 4.18
C LEU A 145 0.43 10.18 2.74
N MET A 146 1.57 10.72 2.26
CA MET A 146 2.01 10.48 0.87
C MET A 146 2.76 9.16 0.75
N THR A 147 2.60 8.51 -0.41
CA THR A 147 3.51 7.46 -0.82
C THR A 147 4.68 8.00 -1.65
N PRO A 148 5.93 7.58 -1.39
CA PRO A 148 7.07 7.87 -2.27
C PRO A 148 7.16 6.89 -3.46
N GLU A 149 6.25 5.94 -3.57
CA GLU A 149 6.23 4.86 -4.55
C GLU A 149 5.37 5.23 -5.76
N TYR A 150 5.98 5.97 -6.69
CA TYR A 150 5.32 6.45 -7.89
C TYR A 150 6.17 6.23 -9.14
N VAL A 151 5.53 6.21 -10.31
CA VAL A 151 6.21 6.07 -11.60
C VAL A 151 6.87 7.38 -12.00
N ARG A 152 8.20 7.33 -12.21
CA ARG A 152 9.02 8.44 -12.71
C ARG A 152 9.33 8.28 -14.18
N LEU A 153 8.99 9.30 -14.95
CA LEU A 153 9.32 9.40 -16.36
C LEU A 153 10.28 10.59 -16.59
N ARG A 154 10.95 10.59 -17.72
CA ARG A 154 11.79 11.71 -18.18
C ARG A 154 11.19 12.30 -19.44
N LYS A 155 11.32 13.61 -19.62
CA LYS A 155 10.74 14.35 -20.77
C LYS A 155 11.33 13.92 -22.11
N GLU A 156 12.58 13.40 -22.11
CA GLU A 156 13.28 12.94 -23.32
C GLU A 156 12.85 11.54 -23.78
N MET A 157 12.12 10.78 -22.94
CA MET A 157 11.57 9.48 -23.31
C MET A 157 10.52 9.65 -24.41
N ASN A 158 10.41 8.66 -25.28
CA ASN A 158 9.23 8.51 -26.11
C ASN A 158 8.16 7.67 -25.39
N VAL A 159 6.96 7.58 -25.95
CA VAL A 159 5.83 6.83 -25.37
C VAL A 159 6.19 5.34 -25.17
N SER A 160 6.90 4.72 -26.10
CA SER A 160 7.33 3.33 -25.98
C SER A 160 8.26 3.12 -24.77
N ASP A 161 9.22 4.00 -24.58
CA ASP A 161 10.14 3.98 -23.44
C ASP A 161 9.40 4.22 -22.11
N ALA A 162 8.44 5.16 -22.11
CA ALA A 162 7.62 5.45 -20.93
C ALA A 162 6.76 4.24 -20.52
N LEU A 163 6.09 3.58 -21.47
CA LEU A 163 5.32 2.35 -21.19
C LEU A 163 6.23 1.22 -20.69
N ALA A 164 7.46 1.10 -21.20
CA ALA A 164 8.42 0.16 -20.68
C ALA A 164 8.90 0.52 -19.25
N ALA A 165 9.02 1.82 -18.94
CA ALA A 165 9.33 2.29 -17.59
C ALA A 165 8.16 2.00 -16.61
N ILE A 166 6.92 2.23 -17.01
CA ILE A 166 5.72 1.92 -16.23
C ILE A 166 5.66 0.41 -15.90
N ARG A 167 5.91 -0.46 -16.86
CA ARG A 167 5.92 -1.92 -16.61
C ARG A 167 6.96 -2.36 -15.59
N ARG A 168 8.09 -1.65 -15.50
CA ARG A 168 9.14 -1.97 -14.51
C ARG A 168 8.90 -1.37 -13.14
N GLN A 169 8.31 -0.18 -13.07
CA GLN A 169 8.13 0.56 -11.81
C GLN A 169 6.74 0.36 -11.22
N GLY A 170 5.75 0.04 -12.05
CA GLY A 170 4.34 0.02 -11.66
C GLY A 170 3.95 -1.15 -10.76
N GLU A 171 4.82 -2.16 -10.62
CA GLU A 171 4.62 -3.26 -9.69
C GLU A 171 4.66 -2.78 -8.22
N ASN A 172 5.50 -1.76 -7.95
CA ASN A 172 5.67 -1.18 -6.62
C ASN A 172 5.09 0.23 -6.51
N ALA A 173 4.44 0.75 -7.54
CA ALA A 173 3.88 2.09 -7.53
C ALA A 173 2.40 2.05 -7.12
N GLU A 174 2.00 2.95 -6.22
CA GLU A 174 0.60 3.09 -5.77
C GLU A 174 -0.39 3.21 -6.94
N THR A 175 0.00 3.93 -7.99
CA THR A 175 -0.81 4.03 -9.21
C THR A 175 0.04 4.14 -10.47
N VAL A 176 -0.49 3.59 -11.57
CA VAL A 176 0.06 3.77 -12.92
C VAL A 176 -0.81 4.70 -13.79
N TYR A 177 -1.94 5.17 -13.25
CA TYR A 177 -2.88 6.02 -13.99
C TYR A 177 -2.33 7.43 -14.19
N THR A 178 -1.60 7.95 -13.20
CA THR A 178 -0.92 9.25 -13.23
C THR A 178 0.58 9.02 -13.10
N ASN A 179 1.36 9.46 -14.08
CA ASN A 179 2.80 9.29 -14.11
C ASN A 179 3.49 10.65 -14.07
N TYR A 180 4.56 10.77 -13.30
CA TYR A 180 5.22 12.05 -13.03
C TYR A 180 6.48 12.20 -13.87
N VAL A 181 6.57 13.31 -14.61
CA VAL A 181 7.74 13.66 -15.41
C VAL A 181 8.68 14.46 -14.54
N VAL A 182 9.85 13.89 -14.24
CA VAL A 182 10.79 14.44 -13.26
C VAL A 182 12.17 14.61 -13.88
N GLU A 183 12.80 15.74 -13.65
CA GLU A 183 14.20 16.02 -14.01
C GLU A 183 14.96 16.53 -12.80
N ARG A 184 16.08 15.88 -12.45
CA ARG A 184 16.90 16.25 -11.29
C ARG A 184 16.11 16.43 -9.99
N ASN A 185 15.19 15.51 -9.76
CA ASN A 185 14.22 15.51 -8.64
C ASN A 185 13.21 16.68 -8.66
N ARG A 186 13.05 17.43 -9.72
CA ARG A 186 12.01 18.43 -9.87
C ARG A 186 10.88 17.90 -10.73
N LEU A 187 9.65 18.12 -10.29
CA LEU A 187 8.46 17.84 -11.08
C LEU A 187 8.37 18.83 -12.24
N LEU A 188 8.30 18.31 -13.47
CA LEU A 188 8.15 19.09 -14.69
C LEU A 188 6.72 19.03 -15.25
N GLY A 189 6.02 17.93 -15.02
CA GLY A 189 4.70 17.71 -15.56
C GLY A 189 4.14 16.35 -15.16
N VAL A 190 2.93 16.08 -15.58
CA VAL A 190 2.24 14.81 -15.41
C VAL A 190 1.80 14.26 -16.76
N VAL A 191 1.73 12.95 -16.89
CA VAL A 191 1.16 12.31 -18.06
C VAL A 191 0.26 11.15 -17.62
N SER A 192 -0.97 11.13 -18.14
CA SER A 192 -1.92 10.08 -17.80
C SER A 192 -1.61 8.79 -18.58
N ALA A 193 -1.93 7.63 -18.01
CA ALA A 193 -1.89 6.37 -18.73
C ALA A 193 -2.73 6.43 -20.01
N ARG A 194 -3.89 7.12 -19.99
CA ARG A 194 -4.73 7.34 -21.16
C ARG A 194 -3.99 8.08 -22.28
N SER A 195 -3.28 9.18 -21.96
CA SER A 195 -2.51 9.93 -22.94
C SER A 195 -1.42 9.06 -23.60
N LEU A 196 -0.73 8.26 -22.79
CA LEU A 196 0.29 7.31 -23.27
C LEU A 196 -0.28 6.24 -24.19
N LEU A 197 -1.45 5.68 -23.86
CA LEU A 197 -2.10 4.62 -24.67
C LEU A 197 -2.61 5.13 -26.00
N LEU A 198 -2.97 6.42 -26.10
CA LEU A 198 -3.55 7.01 -27.31
C LEU A 198 -2.52 7.70 -28.20
N ALA A 199 -1.32 7.98 -27.70
CA ALA A 199 -0.27 8.65 -28.46
C ALA A 199 0.52 7.66 -29.33
N ASP A 200 1.17 8.19 -30.40
CA ASP A 200 2.08 7.40 -31.21
C ASP A 200 3.29 6.94 -30.37
N PRO A 201 3.76 5.68 -30.50
CA PRO A 201 4.89 5.16 -29.74
C PRO A 201 6.19 5.99 -29.80
N GLN A 202 6.40 6.75 -30.86
CA GLN A 202 7.60 7.59 -31.02
C GLN A 202 7.42 9.03 -30.54
N THR A 203 6.21 9.41 -30.09
CA THR A 203 5.97 10.77 -29.58
C THR A 203 6.78 11.01 -28.31
N PRO A 204 7.53 12.13 -28.21
CA PRO A 204 8.21 12.51 -26.98
C PRO A 204 7.23 12.79 -25.83
N ILE A 205 7.61 12.42 -24.63
CA ILE A 205 6.80 12.70 -23.43
C ILE A 205 6.61 14.20 -23.23
N ALA A 206 7.61 15.01 -23.56
CA ALA A 206 7.55 16.47 -23.52
C ALA A 206 6.37 17.06 -24.33
N ASP A 207 5.93 16.38 -25.39
CA ASP A 207 4.86 16.87 -26.29
C ASP A 207 3.45 16.50 -25.79
N ILE A 208 3.34 15.56 -24.84
CA ILE A 208 2.05 15.06 -24.35
C ILE A 208 1.88 15.19 -22.83
N MET A 209 2.90 15.63 -22.09
CA MET A 209 2.77 15.91 -20.68
C MET A 209 2.00 17.23 -20.46
N ASP A 210 1.27 17.29 -19.36
CA ASP A 210 0.69 18.52 -18.84
C ASP A 210 1.70 19.15 -17.88
N ASP A 211 2.18 20.35 -18.18
CA ASP A 211 3.13 21.12 -17.38
C ASP A 211 2.42 22.08 -16.39
N ASN A 212 1.09 22.27 -16.53
CA ASN A 212 0.29 23.02 -15.59
C ASN A 212 -0.17 22.13 -14.41
N VAL A 213 0.78 21.69 -13.61
CA VAL A 213 0.53 20.71 -12.55
C VAL A 213 -0.07 21.38 -11.31
N VAL A 214 -1.20 20.88 -10.87
CA VAL A 214 -1.73 21.18 -9.52
C VAL A 214 -1.05 20.26 -8.54
N ALA A 215 -0.39 20.83 -7.53
CA ALA A 215 0.38 20.12 -6.52
C ALA A 215 0.13 20.71 -5.13
N VAL A 216 0.36 19.92 -4.09
CA VAL A 216 0.34 20.35 -2.68
C VAL A 216 1.72 20.24 -2.07
N LYS A 217 1.92 20.86 -0.91
CA LYS A 217 3.19 20.79 -0.17
C LYS A 217 3.13 19.71 0.90
N VAL A 218 4.27 19.16 1.23
CA VAL A 218 4.41 18.18 2.33
C VAL A 218 3.83 18.67 3.67
N THR A 219 3.75 19.99 3.87
CA THR A 219 3.20 20.62 5.10
C THR A 219 1.73 20.97 5.02
N ASP A 220 1.07 20.74 3.89
CA ASP A 220 -0.33 21.07 3.73
C ASP A 220 -1.18 20.07 4.52
N ASP A 221 -2.25 20.59 5.14
CA ASP A 221 -3.19 19.80 5.93
C ASP A 221 -4.01 18.86 5.07
N GLN A 222 -4.26 17.64 5.57
CA GLN A 222 -4.99 16.59 4.85
C GLN A 222 -6.38 17.02 4.36
N GLU A 223 -7.11 17.83 5.13
CA GLU A 223 -8.44 18.31 4.70
C GLU A 223 -8.33 19.30 3.53
N TYR A 224 -7.26 20.11 3.49
CA TYR A 224 -6.98 20.96 2.35
C TYR A 224 -6.67 20.12 1.11
N VAL A 225 -5.81 19.09 1.25
CA VAL A 225 -5.48 18.16 0.16
C VAL A 225 -6.74 17.47 -0.37
N ALA A 226 -7.58 16.94 0.52
CA ALA A 226 -8.83 16.28 0.15
C ALA A 226 -9.78 17.21 -0.62
N ARG A 227 -9.88 18.47 -0.20
CA ARG A 227 -10.69 19.50 -0.92
C ARG A 227 -10.14 19.80 -2.32
N GLU A 228 -8.82 19.90 -2.48
CA GLU A 228 -8.21 20.15 -3.79
C GLU A 228 -8.35 18.91 -4.70
N MET A 229 -8.16 17.70 -4.19
CA MET A 229 -8.42 16.47 -4.95
C MET A 229 -9.88 16.40 -5.41
N GLN A 230 -10.84 16.68 -4.53
CA GLN A 230 -12.25 16.71 -4.87
C GLN A 230 -12.57 17.82 -5.90
N ARG A 231 -11.97 19.00 -5.76
CA ARG A 231 -12.19 20.14 -6.65
C ARG A 231 -11.79 19.86 -8.10
N TYR A 232 -10.68 19.14 -8.28
CA TYR A 232 -10.14 18.82 -9.60
C TYR A 232 -10.48 17.39 -10.07
N ASP A 233 -11.25 16.63 -9.28
CA ASP A 233 -11.60 15.22 -9.56
C ASP A 233 -10.34 14.35 -9.77
N PHE A 234 -9.34 14.57 -8.91
CA PHE A 234 -8.07 13.83 -8.97
C PHE A 234 -8.12 12.57 -8.14
N THR A 235 -7.62 11.48 -8.70
CA THR A 235 -7.38 10.21 -7.98
C THR A 235 -5.97 10.14 -7.37
N ALA A 236 -5.04 10.97 -7.87
CA ALA A 236 -3.70 11.12 -7.32
C ALA A 236 -3.20 12.55 -7.53
N MET A 237 -2.48 13.10 -6.57
CA MET A 237 -1.94 14.45 -6.60
C MET A 237 -0.48 14.45 -6.16
N PRO A 238 0.41 15.17 -6.86
CA PRO A 238 1.81 15.26 -6.43
C PRO A 238 1.95 16.10 -5.17
N VAL A 239 2.73 15.58 -4.23
CA VAL A 239 3.14 16.27 -3.00
C VAL A 239 4.58 16.71 -3.17
N LEU A 240 4.84 18.00 -2.99
CA LEU A 240 6.15 18.59 -3.20
C LEU A 240 6.73 19.12 -1.90
N ASP A 241 8.03 18.92 -1.72
CA ASP A 241 8.77 19.57 -0.65
C ASP A 241 9.07 21.05 -0.97
N ASN A 242 9.82 21.73 -0.08
CA ASN A 242 10.17 23.13 -0.25
C ASN A 242 11.11 23.39 -1.45
N GLU A 243 11.72 22.34 -2.00
CA GLU A 243 12.62 22.43 -3.16
C GLU A 243 11.89 22.11 -4.49
N GLY A 244 10.62 21.72 -4.42
CA GLY A 244 9.80 21.34 -5.58
C GLY A 244 10.07 19.90 -6.03
N MET A 245 10.48 19.06 -5.09
CA MET A 245 10.75 17.63 -5.27
C MET A 245 9.61 16.79 -4.79
#